data_e48cc28e50044fdcfcd8750437d41035
#
_entry.id   e48cc28e50044fdcfcd8750437d41035
#
_cell.length_a   1.000
_cell.length_b   1.000
_cell.length_c   1.000
_cell.angle_alpha   90.00
_cell.angle_beta   90.00
_cell.angle_gamma   90.00
#
_symmetry.space_group_name_H-M   'P 1'
#
loop_
_entity.id
_entity.type
_entity.pdbx_description
1 polymer ?
#
loop_
_entity_poly.entity_id
_entity_poly.type
_entity_poly.pdbx_seq_one_letter_code
_entity_poly.pdbx_strand_id
1 'polypeptide(L)'
;MINNKRTTPLQRLSRRKRRFCFDIEKILLIQTASIGDVILLTSLAEKLHHKFPDARLDLVVKAPNHALFANHPFINSLWVWDKSKDKYLNLFRIIKGVREQHYDVVLCVQRFFSAGLMCVLSGAKHKIGFDKSPLSFLFTKSK
;
A
#
# COMPACT_ATOMS: atom_id res chain seq x y z
N MET A 1 36.75 -24.95 -6.13
CA MET A 1 36.99 -23.55 -6.56
C MET A 1 36.19 -22.61 -5.71
N ILE A 2 36.84 -21.90 -4.80
CA ILE A 2 36.18 -20.91 -3.97
C ILE A 2 36.13 -19.60 -4.75
N ASN A 3 34.96 -19.25 -5.26
CA ASN A 3 34.75 -18.00 -5.97
C ASN A 3 34.64 -16.86 -4.97
N ASN A 4 35.77 -16.37 -4.51
CA ASN A 4 35.86 -15.27 -3.55
C ASN A 4 35.64 -13.96 -4.30
N LYS A 5 34.37 -13.68 -4.64
CA LYS A 5 33.97 -12.37 -5.12
C LYS A 5 34.09 -11.38 -3.96
N ARG A 6 35.24 -10.73 -3.89
CA ARG A 6 35.45 -9.59 -2.98
C ARG A 6 34.39 -8.54 -3.29
N THR A 7 33.37 -8.46 -2.47
CA THR A 7 32.37 -7.40 -2.55
C THR A 7 33.05 -6.07 -2.30
N THR A 8 32.88 -5.13 -3.23
CA THR A 8 33.43 -3.77 -3.09
C THR A 8 32.82 -3.06 -1.87
N PRO A 9 33.52 -2.08 -1.27
CA PRO A 9 32.97 -1.29 -0.15
C PRO A 9 31.60 -0.68 -0.46
N LEU A 10 31.40 -0.26 -1.71
CA LEU A 10 30.11 0.29 -2.17
C LEU A 10 28.99 -0.76 -2.18
N GLN A 11 29.31 -2.01 -2.54
CA GLN A 11 28.33 -3.11 -2.47
C GLN A 11 28.00 -3.49 -1.03
N ARG A 12 28.96 -3.38 -0.12
CA ARG A 12 28.72 -3.56 1.31
C ARG A 12 27.83 -2.45 1.90
N LEU A 13 28.05 -1.20 1.50
CA LEU A 13 27.23 -0.06 1.89
C LEU A 13 25.79 -0.19 1.35
N SER A 14 25.64 -0.64 0.10
CA SER A 14 24.36 -0.92 -0.50
C SER A 14 23.59 -2.03 0.26
N ARG A 15 24.29 -3.11 0.63
CA ARG A 15 23.71 -4.18 1.44
C ARG A 15 23.40 -3.74 2.88
N ARG A 16 24.22 -2.84 3.45
CA ARG A 16 23.99 -2.30 4.80
C ARG A 16 22.83 -1.33 4.83
N LYS A 17 22.63 -0.54 3.78
CA LYS A 17 21.44 0.30 3.59
C LYS A 17 20.16 -0.54 3.44
N ARG A 18 20.25 -1.71 2.79
CA ARG A 18 19.11 -2.65 2.66
C ARG A 18 18.74 -3.35 3.98
N ARG A 19 19.67 -3.51 4.91
CA ARG A 19 19.38 -4.10 6.23
C ARG A 19 18.56 -3.18 7.14
N PHE A 20 18.54 -1.88 6.88
CA PHE A 20 17.73 -0.90 7.62
C PHE A 20 16.37 -0.62 6.97
N CYS A 21 16.20 -0.95 5.70
CA CYS A 21 14.90 -0.99 5.06
C CYS A 21 14.41 -2.43 5.16
N PHE A 22 13.30 -2.64 5.82
CA PHE A 22 12.53 -3.87 5.66
C PHE A 22 12.49 -4.20 4.18
N ASP A 23 12.67 -5.45 3.79
CA ASP A 23 12.52 -5.88 2.40
C ASP A 23 11.05 -5.70 2.00
N ILE A 24 10.68 -4.47 1.71
CA ILE A 24 9.33 -4.10 1.30
C ILE A 24 9.25 -4.28 -0.20
N GLU A 25 8.55 -5.32 -0.61
CA GLU A 25 8.33 -5.65 -2.01
C GLU A 25 6.98 -5.17 -2.52
N LYS A 26 5.97 -5.12 -1.65
CA LYS A 26 4.59 -4.77 -2.02
C LYS A 26 3.98 -3.81 -1.01
N ILE A 27 3.50 -2.68 -1.52
CA ILE A 27 2.83 -1.65 -0.74
C ILE A 27 1.43 -1.44 -1.29
N LEU A 28 0.43 -1.40 -0.41
CA LEU A 28 -0.94 -1.07 -0.76
C LEU A 28 -1.34 0.24 -0.10
N LEU A 29 -1.88 1.16 -0.88
CA LEU A 29 -2.50 2.39 -0.41
C LEU A 29 -4.02 2.26 -0.46
N ILE A 30 -4.71 2.63 0.60
CA ILE A 30 -6.17 2.60 0.66
C ILE A 30 -6.71 4.02 0.79
N GLN A 31 -7.44 4.48 -0.23
CA GLN A 31 -8.10 5.78 -0.25
C GLN A 31 -9.41 5.70 -1.03
N THR A 32 -10.51 5.60 -0.31
CA THR A 32 -11.85 5.51 -0.90
C THR A 32 -12.70 6.77 -0.64
N ALA A 33 -12.05 7.87 -0.29
CA ALA A 33 -12.69 9.15 0.00
C ALA A 33 -12.90 10.02 -1.24
N SER A 34 -12.98 11.33 -1.04
CA SER A 34 -13.21 12.30 -2.11
C SER A 34 -12.05 12.43 -3.08
N ILE A 35 -12.34 13.02 -4.24
CA ILE A 35 -11.35 13.25 -5.30
C ILE A 35 -10.17 14.12 -4.84
N GLY A 36 -10.41 15.09 -3.95
CA GLY A 36 -9.36 15.93 -3.39
C GLY A 36 -8.32 15.15 -2.58
N ASP A 37 -8.81 14.23 -1.75
CA ASP A 37 -7.94 13.36 -0.96
C ASP A 37 -7.15 12.38 -1.84
N VAL A 38 -7.77 11.92 -2.92
CA VAL A 38 -7.13 11.05 -3.91
C VAL A 38 -5.99 11.77 -4.64
N ILE A 39 -6.16 13.06 -4.95
CA ILE A 39 -5.09 13.87 -5.56
C ILE A 39 -3.89 14.01 -4.61
N LEU A 40 -4.14 14.24 -3.33
CA LEU A 40 -3.06 14.29 -2.33
C LEU A 40 -2.30 12.95 -2.21
N LEU A 41 -2.98 11.86 -2.48
CA LEU A 41 -2.39 10.54 -2.49
C LEU A 41 -1.34 10.36 -3.59
N THR A 42 -1.45 11.05 -4.72
CA THR A 42 -0.45 11.00 -5.79
C THR A 42 0.93 11.43 -5.30
N SER A 43 0.98 12.50 -4.50
CA SER A 43 2.23 12.97 -3.89
C SER A 43 2.83 11.96 -2.92
N LEU A 44 1.97 11.25 -2.18
CA LEU A 44 2.42 10.18 -1.28
C LEU A 44 2.95 8.98 -2.08
N ALA A 45 2.26 8.59 -3.13
CA ALA A 45 2.69 7.51 -4.03
C ALA A 45 4.06 7.80 -4.65
N GLU A 46 4.27 9.02 -5.09
CA GLU A 46 5.55 9.47 -5.62
C GLU A 46 6.68 9.38 -4.59
N LYS A 47 6.44 9.87 -3.38
CA LYS A 47 7.41 9.77 -2.28
C LYS A 47 7.74 8.33 -1.91
N LEU A 48 6.75 7.45 -1.89
CA LEU A 48 6.96 6.03 -1.64
C LEU A 48 7.75 5.37 -2.76
N HIS A 49 7.47 5.71 -4.00
CA HIS A 49 8.23 5.21 -5.15
C HIS A 49 9.70 5.65 -5.09
N HIS A 50 9.97 6.91 -4.72
CA HIS A 50 11.34 7.39 -4.54
C HIS A 50 12.08 6.69 -3.40
N LYS A 51 11.37 6.41 -2.31
CA LYS A 51 11.96 5.74 -1.14
C LYS A 51 12.16 4.24 -1.35
N PHE A 52 11.24 3.61 -2.04
CA PHE A 52 11.22 2.17 -2.32
C PHE A 52 11.04 1.92 -3.84
N PRO A 53 12.04 2.22 -4.66
CA PRO A 53 11.89 2.18 -6.12
C PRO A 53 11.63 0.78 -6.67
N ASP A 54 12.03 -0.26 -5.96
CA ASP A 54 11.84 -1.66 -6.36
C ASP A 54 10.53 -2.25 -5.82
N ALA A 55 9.80 -1.52 -4.97
CA ALA A 55 8.55 -1.99 -4.41
C ALA A 55 7.38 -1.80 -5.38
N ARG A 56 6.55 -2.82 -5.47
CA ARG A 56 5.27 -2.73 -6.18
C ARG A 56 4.30 -1.88 -5.37
N LEU A 57 3.72 -0.88 -6.00
CA LEU A 57 2.76 0.04 -5.40
C LEU A 57 1.38 -0.17 -6.02
N ASP A 58 0.43 -0.61 -5.22
CA ASP A 58 -0.96 -0.81 -5.59
C ASP A 58 -1.87 0.14 -4.80
N LEU A 59 -3.06 0.40 -5.32
CA LEU A 59 -3.98 1.38 -4.76
C LEU A 59 -5.40 0.84 -4.74
N VAL A 60 -6.11 1.04 -3.63
CA VAL A 60 -7.56 0.83 -3.53
C VAL A 60 -8.25 2.18 -3.59
N VAL A 61 -9.10 2.37 -4.58
CA VAL A 61 -9.92 3.57 -4.76
C VAL A 61 -11.38 3.21 -4.99
N LYS A 62 -12.27 4.16 -4.74
CA LYS A 62 -13.67 3.99 -5.16
C LYS A 62 -13.87 4.40 -6.62
N ALA A 63 -14.85 3.79 -7.28
CA ALA A 63 -15.36 4.32 -8.54
C ALA A 63 -16.08 5.66 -8.29
N PRO A 64 -15.98 6.68 -9.15
CA PRO A 64 -15.26 6.73 -10.42
C PRO A 64 -13.82 7.25 -10.34
N ASN A 65 -13.26 7.47 -9.16
CA ASN A 65 -11.94 8.08 -8.97
C ASN A 65 -10.79 7.25 -9.57
N HIS A 66 -11.01 5.99 -9.86
CA HIS A 66 -10.02 5.10 -10.46
C HIS A 66 -9.51 5.60 -11.82
N ALA A 67 -10.30 6.38 -12.55
CA ALA A 67 -9.89 6.96 -13.83
C ALA A 67 -8.66 7.86 -13.73
N LEU A 68 -8.45 8.52 -12.59
CA LEU A 68 -7.29 9.38 -12.35
C LEU A 68 -5.96 8.61 -12.34
N PHE A 69 -5.99 7.33 -12.05
CA PHE A 69 -4.81 6.49 -11.90
C PHE A 69 -4.65 5.45 -13.02
N ALA A 70 -5.52 5.45 -14.02
CA ALA A 70 -5.52 4.44 -15.08
C ALA A 70 -4.16 4.27 -15.77
N ASN A 71 -3.41 5.36 -15.93
CA ASN A 71 -2.10 5.38 -16.57
C ASN A 71 -1.01 5.98 -15.66
N HIS A 72 -1.17 5.85 -14.35
CA HIS A 72 -0.19 6.42 -13.42
C HIS A 72 1.12 5.62 -13.44
N PRO A 73 2.28 6.26 -13.64
CA PRO A 73 3.55 5.56 -13.87
C PRO A 73 4.05 4.77 -12.66
N PHE A 74 3.63 5.13 -11.46
CA PHE A 74 4.10 4.50 -10.20
C PHE A 74 3.12 3.50 -9.61
N ILE A 75 1.89 3.45 -10.11
CA ILE A 75 0.85 2.53 -9.64
C ILE A 75 0.80 1.31 -10.55
N ASN A 76 1.03 0.13 -9.98
CA ASN A 76 1.07 -1.11 -10.74
C ASN A 76 -0.32 -1.72 -10.94
N SER A 77 -1.16 -1.70 -9.90
CA SER A 77 -2.52 -2.23 -9.96
C SER A 77 -3.49 -1.34 -9.19
N LEU A 78 -4.71 -1.27 -9.70
CA LEU A 78 -5.82 -0.58 -9.06
C LEU A 78 -6.87 -1.58 -8.62
N TRP A 79 -7.26 -1.48 -7.35
CA TRP A 79 -8.44 -2.16 -6.81
C TRP A 79 -9.57 -1.15 -6.75
N VAL A 80 -10.61 -1.36 -7.53
CA VAL A 80 -11.75 -0.43 -7.64
C VAL A 80 -12.91 -0.93 -6.82
N TRP A 81 -13.31 -0.14 -5.84
CA TRP A 81 -14.51 -0.42 -5.04
C TRP A 81 -15.71 0.35 -5.58
N ASP A 82 -16.64 -0.35 -6.18
CA ASP A 82 -17.91 0.19 -6.62
C ASP A 82 -18.94 0.07 -5.50
N LYS A 83 -19.37 1.23 -4.97
CA LYS A 83 -20.39 1.31 -3.92
C LYS A 83 -21.81 1.30 -4.47
N SER A 84 -21.99 1.41 -5.78
CA SER A 84 -23.32 1.48 -6.41
C SER A 84 -23.98 0.12 -6.57
N LYS A 85 -23.19 -0.93 -6.66
CA LYS A 85 -23.68 -2.31 -6.82
C LYS A 85 -23.03 -3.21 -5.78
N ASP A 86 -23.84 -3.99 -5.06
CA ASP A 86 -23.37 -5.00 -4.13
C ASP A 86 -22.16 -4.56 -3.27
N LYS A 87 -22.31 -3.42 -2.62
CA LYS A 87 -21.26 -2.73 -1.87
C LYS A 87 -20.42 -3.67 -1.00
N TYR A 88 -21.09 -4.55 -0.26
CA TYR A 88 -20.41 -5.49 0.66
C TYR A 88 -19.76 -6.65 -0.07
N LEU A 89 -20.39 -7.19 -1.12
CA LEU A 89 -19.81 -8.25 -1.92
C LEU A 89 -18.54 -7.78 -2.63
N ASN A 90 -18.56 -6.58 -3.21
CA ASN A 90 -17.38 -5.96 -3.80
C ASN A 90 -16.29 -5.71 -2.77
N LEU A 91 -16.66 -5.26 -1.57
CA LEU A 91 -15.72 -5.08 -0.47
C LEU A 91 -15.02 -6.39 -0.09
N PHE A 92 -15.78 -7.48 0.08
CA PHE A 92 -15.20 -8.79 0.39
C PHE A 92 -14.34 -9.35 -0.72
N ARG A 93 -14.71 -9.14 -1.98
CA ARG A 93 -13.89 -9.53 -3.13
C ARG A 93 -12.54 -8.80 -3.14
N ILE A 94 -12.55 -7.51 -2.88
CA ILE A 94 -11.33 -6.70 -2.77
C ILE A 94 -10.46 -7.18 -1.60
N ILE A 95 -11.04 -7.38 -0.43
CA ILE A 95 -10.34 -7.88 0.75
C ILE A 95 -9.69 -9.23 0.46
N LYS A 96 -10.44 -10.15 -0.15
CA LYS A 96 -9.93 -11.47 -0.52
C LYS A 96 -8.76 -11.37 -1.50
N GLY A 97 -8.91 -10.59 -2.58
CA GLY A 97 -7.87 -10.39 -3.57
C GLY A 97 -6.62 -9.72 -2.99
N VAL A 98 -6.79 -8.70 -2.17
CA VAL A 98 -5.72 -8.01 -1.45
C VAL A 98 -4.96 -8.98 -0.53
N ARG A 99 -5.67 -9.80 0.20
CA ARG A 99 -5.08 -10.80 1.10
C ARG A 99 -4.26 -11.85 0.36
N GLU A 100 -4.72 -12.28 -0.80
CA GLU A 100 -4.00 -13.24 -1.66
C GLU A 100 -2.68 -12.67 -2.23
N GLN A 101 -2.56 -11.35 -2.34
CA GLN A 101 -1.34 -10.69 -2.83
C GLN A 101 -0.21 -10.62 -1.80
N HIS A 102 -0.48 -10.85 -0.54
CA HIS A 102 0.52 -10.81 0.55
C HIS A 102 1.32 -9.50 0.59
N TYR A 103 0.65 -8.38 0.80
CA TYR A 103 1.31 -7.08 0.94
C TYR A 103 2.16 -7.01 2.20
N ASP A 104 3.31 -6.38 2.09
CA ASP A 104 4.21 -6.14 3.21
C ASP A 104 3.73 -4.97 4.06
N VAL A 105 3.28 -3.90 3.40
CA VAL A 105 2.79 -2.68 4.05
C VAL A 105 1.46 -2.27 3.45
N VAL A 106 0.52 -1.96 4.31
CA VAL A 106 -0.75 -1.32 3.94
C VAL A 106 -0.86 0.02 4.64
N LEU A 107 -1.05 1.06 3.86
CA LEU A 107 -1.27 2.43 4.33
C LEU A 107 -2.73 2.83 4.14
N CYS A 108 -3.44 3.03 5.24
CA CYS A 108 -4.80 3.55 5.22
C CYS A 108 -4.77 5.06 5.45
N VAL A 109 -5.05 5.83 4.41
CA VAL A 109 -4.93 7.29 4.42
C VAL A 109 -6.25 7.97 4.78
N GLN A 110 -7.21 7.23 5.29
CA GLN A 110 -8.52 7.79 5.67
C GLN A 110 -9.07 7.19 6.96
N ARG A 111 -10.09 7.85 7.53
CA ARG A 111 -10.66 7.55 8.85
C ARG A 111 -11.90 6.65 8.81
N PHE A 112 -12.40 6.32 7.64
CA PHE A 112 -13.65 5.56 7.51
C PHE A 112 -13.48 4.10 7.93
N PHE A 113 -14.53 3.57 8.55
CA PHE A 113 -14.57 2.18 9.03
C PHE A 113 -14.26 1.16 7.93
N SER A 114 -14.83 1.34 6.74
CA SER A 114 -14.62 0.43 5.61
C SER A 114 -13.17 0.35 5.15
N ALA A 115 -12.48 1.48 5.12
CA ALA A 115 -11.06 1.51 4.78
C ALA A 115 -10.20 0.87 5.88
N GLY A 116 -10.53 1.12 7.14
CA GLY A 116 -9.90 0.47 8.28
C GLY A 116 -10.10 -1.04 8.26
N LEU A 117 -11.30 -1.50 7.91
CA LEU A 117 -11.61 -2.91 7.77
C LEU A 117 -10.80 -3.58 6.65
N MET A 118 -10.68 -2.94 5.50
CA MET A 118 -9.81 -3.41 4.40
C MET A 118 -8.37 -3.54 4.86
N CYS A 119 -7.87 -2.55 5.59
CA CYS A 119 -6.52 -2.53 6.11
C CYS A 119 -6.27 -3.70 7.09
N VAL A 120 -7.17 -3.89 8.04
CA VAL A 120 -7.05 -4.94 9.07
C VAL A 120 -7.13 -6.33 8.44
N LEU A 121 -8.07 -6.55 7.53
CA LEU A 121 -8.29 -7.84 6.89
C LEU A 121 -7.33 -8.12 5.71
N SER A 122 -6.49 -7.17 5.34
CA SER A 122 -5.52 -7.33 4.24
C SER A 122 -4.48 -8.40 4.48
N GLY A 123 -4.25 -8.78 5.75
CA GLY A 123 -3.21 -9.74 6.12
C GLY A 123 -1.78 -9.21 5.94
N ALA A 124 -1.60 -7.90 5.79
CA ALA A 124 -0.29 -7.28 5.64
C ALA A 124 0.56 -7.42 6.91
N LYS A 125 1.88 -7.50 6.73
CA LYS A 125 2.84 -7.56 7.85
C LYS A 125 2.80 -6.28 8.68
N HIS A 126 2.72 -5.12 8.02
CA HIS A 126 2.66 -3.80 8.65
C HIS A 126 1.43 -3.04 8.17
N LYS A 127 0.62 -2.61 9.13
CA LYS A 127 -0.61 -1.86 8.89
C LYS A 127 -0.46 -0.48 9.51
N ILE A 128 -0.50 0.55 8.69
CA ILE A 128 -0.33 1.93 9.09
C ILE A 128 -1.60 2.71 8.76
N GLY A 129 -2.14 3.41 9.74
CA GLY A 129 -3.34 4.19 9.56
C GLY A 129 -3.44 5.35 10.53
N PHE A 130 -4.54 6.10 10.47
CA PHE A 130 -4.79 7.21 11.38
C PHE A 130 -5.35 6.73 12.72
N ASP A 131 -4.88 7.35 13.78
CA ASP A 131 -5.27 7.10 15.18
C ASP A 131 -6.77 7.24 15.42
N LYS A 132 -7.41 8.15 14.72
CA LYS A 132 -8.85 8.42 14.84
C LYS A 132 -9.76 7.44 14.08
N SER A 133 -9.19 6.41 13.47
CA SER A 133 -10.00 5.33 12.88
C SER A 133 -10.61 4.47 13.98
N PRO A 134 -11.86 4.00 13.84
CA PRO A 134 -12.48 3.10 14.82
C PRO A 134 -11.70 1.80 15.05
N LEU A 135 -10.87 1.39 14.09
CA LEU A 135 -10.06 0.18 14.13
C LEU A 135 -8.57 0.47 14.34
N SER A 136 -8.22 1.68 14.78
CA SER A 136 -6.82 2.09 14.96
C SER A 136 -6.03 1.19 15.92
N PHE A 137 -6.70 0.62 16.91
CA PHE A 137 -6.09 -0.31 17.87
C PHE A 137 -5.59 -1.61 17.25
N LEU A 138 -6.05 -1.95 16.03
CA LEU A 138 -5.61 -3.12 15.28
C LEU A 138 -4.47 -2.82 14.29
N PHE A 139 -4.08 -1.55 14.18
CA PHE A 139 -2.97 -1.15 13.31
C PHE A 139 -1.64 -1.39 14.01
N THR A 140 -0.64 -1.79 13.23
CA THR A 140 0.72 -1.97 13.74
C THR A 140 1.32 -0.64 14.19
N LYS A 141 0.95 0.46 13.52
CA LYS A 141 1.40 1.81 13.82
C LYS A 141 0.32 2.81 13.44
N SER A 142 -0.11 3.60 14.39
CA SER A 142 -1.06 4.69 14.17
C SER A 142 -0.42 6.05 14.47
N LYS A 143 -0.85 7.04 13.76
CA LYS A 143 -0.48 8.44 13.99
C LYS A 143 -1.71 9.32 14.06
#